data_70ed6c3650bb9238401d9eec4a9703b4
#
_entry.id   70ed6c3650bb9238401d9eec4a9703b4
#
_cell.length_a   1.000
_cell.length_b   1.000
_cell.length_c   1.000
_cell.angle_alpha   90.00
_cell.angle_beta   90.00
_cell.angle_gamma   90.00
#
_symmetry.space_group_name_H-M   'P 1'
#
loop_
_entity.id
_entity.type
_entity.pdbx_description
1 polymer ?
#
loop_
_entity_poly.entity_id
_entity_poly.type
_entity_poly.pdbx_seq_one_letter_code
_entity_poly.pdbx_strand_id
1 'polypeptide(L)'
;MKSLILYYSYRGNTKRVAELIHKTIGGDIARIDTVVPYSDDYDAVVDQGQRENAAGYCPALKPLSVNLAEYDTIVLGSPVWWYTFAPAMHTFLKQADLTGKTVYAFATNGGWLGHTLRDFAAACKGATVKPGLGVRFDEATLRTPEAEIQRWAKAIR
;
A
#
# COMPACT_ATOMS: atom_id res chain seq x y z
N MET A 1 4.86 11.97 -18.21
CA MET A 1 4.24 10.84 -17.50
C MET A 1 4.01 11.23 -16.05
N LYS A 2 2.79 11.07 -15.58
CA LYS A 2 2.47 11.38 -14.18
C LYS A 2 2.48 10.11 -13.32
N SER A 3 3.09 10.21 -12.15
CA SER A 3 3.09 9.13 -11.17
C SER A 3 2.36 9.55 -9.90
N LEU A 4 1.72 8.59 -9.27
CA LEU A 4 0.96 8.78 -8.04
C LEU A 4 1.37 7.71 -7.04
N ILE A 5 1.64 8.12 -5.81
CA ILE A 5 1.86 7.22 -4.69
C ILE A 5 0.58 7.21 -3.87
N LEU A 6 -0.05 6.04 -3.75
CA LEU A 6 -1.24 5.82 -2.93
C LEU A 6 -0.91 4.81 -1.85
N TYR A 7 -1.26 5.13 -0.61
CA TYR A 7 -0.95 4.25 0.50
C TYR A 7 -2.05 4.28 1.55
N TYR A 8 -2.18 3.15 2.26
CA TYR A 8 -2.90 3.08 3.51
C TYR A 8 -1.89 2.86 4.64
N SER A 9 -2.01 3.60 5.72
CA SER A 9 -1.12 3.46 6.88
C SER A 9 -1.93 3.51 8.17
N TYR A 10 -1.67 2.55 9.06
CA TYR A 10 -2.34 2.51 10.36
C TYR A 10 -1.58 3.35 11.41
N ARG A 11 -0.30 3.07 11.61
CA ARG A 11 0.52 3.74 12.64
C ARG A 11 1.67 4.58 12.10
N GLY A 12 1.74 4.77 10.80
CA GLY A 12 2.70 5.66 10.20
C GLY A 12 3.91 5.02 9.53
N ASN A 13 4.11 3.70 9.65
CA ASN A 13 5.24 3.03 9.00
C ASN A 13 5.11 3.09 7.47
N THR A 14 3.96 2.71 6.96
CA THR A 14 3.70 2.77 5.51
C THR A 14 3.76 4.19 5.00
N LYS A 15 3.22 5.14 5.76
CA LYS A 15 3.31 6.57 5.44
C LYS A 15 4.75 7.03 5.32
N ARG A 16 5.61 6.63 6.26
CA ARG A 16 7.03 6.98 6.24
C ARG A 16 7.72 6.51 4.97
N VAL A 17 7.44 5.28 4.55
CA VAL A 17 8.01 4.71 3.32
C VAL A 17 7.46 5.43 2.10
N ALA A 18 6.16 5.70 2.07
CA ALA A 18 5.54 6.44 0.97
C ALA A 18 6.15 7.84 0.81
N GLU A 19 6.39 8.53 1.92
CA GLU A 19 7.02 9.85 1.90
C GLU A 19 8.47 9.79 1.43
N LEU A 20 9.21 8.75 1.81
CA LEU A 20 10.57 8.55 1.35
C LEU A 20 10.62 8.31 -0.17
N ILE A 21 9.71 7.48 -0.68
CA ILE A 21 9.58 7.24 -2.11
C ILE A 21 9.23 8.55 -2.84
N HIS A 22 8.26 9.29 -2.31
CA HIS A 22 7.86 10.58 -2.87
C HIS A 22 9.03 11.58 -2.94
N LYS A 23 9.82 11.64 -1.89
CA LYS A 23 11.01 12.49 -1.85
C LYS A 23 12.05 12.07 -2.91
N THR A 24 12.11 10.79 -3.22
CA THR A 24 13.08 10.22 -4.16
C THR A 24 12.68 10.44 -5.62
N ILE A 25 11.40 10.27 -5.95
CA ILE A 25 10.95 10.30 -7.35
C ILE A 25 10.04 11.48 -7.70
N GLY A 26 9.51 12.18 -6.70
CA GLY A 26 8.51 13.23 -6.94
C GLY A 26 7.15 12.67 -7.31
N GLY A 27 6.42 13.39 -8.14
CA GLY A 27 5.04 13.05 -8.50
C GLY A 27 4.06 13.48 -7.41
N ASP A 28 2.88 12.87 -7.42
CA ASP A 28 1.85 13.16 -6.43
C ASP A 28 1.77 12.05 -5.39
N ILE A 29 1.27 12.39 -4.21
CA ILE A 29 1.08 11.44 -3.12
C ILE A 29 -0.27 11.67 -2.48
N ALA A 30 -1.00 10.60 -2.20
CA ALA A 30 -2.30 10.66 -1.56
C ALA A 30 -2.50 9.46 -0.64
N ARG A 31 -3.35 9.66 0.35
CA ARG A 31 -3.66 8.63 1.35
C ARG A 31 -5.01 7.99 1.06
N ILE A 32 -5.07 6.69 1.27
CA ILE A 32 -6.32 5.92 1.30
C ILE A 32 -6.75 5.87 2.77
N ASP A 33 -7.98 6.30 3.07
CA ASP A 33 -8.52 6.25 4.42
C ASP A 33 -9.89 5.59 4.45
N THR A 34 -10.18 4.90 5.53
CA THR A 34 -11.50 4.33 5.78
C THR A 34 -12.43 5.39 6.37
N VAL A 35 -13.73 5.30 6.04
CA VAL A 35 -14.75 6.19 6.60
C VAL A 35 -14.81 6.01 8.12
N VAL A 36 -14.76 4.74 8.58
CA VAL A 36 -14.70 4.42 10.02
C VAL A 36 -13.25 4.10 10.35
N PRO A 37 -12.58 4.90 11.19
CA PRO A 37 -11.19 4.64 11.55
C PRO A 37 -11.07 3.38 12.44
N TYR A 38 -9.92 2.72 12.33
CA TYR A 38 -9.60 1.61 13.22
C TYR A 38 -9.24 2.13 14.61
N SER A 39 -9.40 1.26 15.61
CA SER A 39 -9.07 1.57 17.00
C SER A 39 -7.57 1.87 17.17
N ASP A 40 -7.24 2.72 18.15
CA ASP A 40 -5.85 2.94 18.58
C ASP A 40 -5.30 1.77 19.40
N ASP A 41 -6.18 0.90 19.91
CA ASP A 41 -5.77 -0.29 20.64
C ASP A 41 -5.26 -1.36 19.67
N TYR A 42 -3.99 -1.71 19.81
CA TYR A 42 -3.32 -2.65 18.93
C TYR A 42 -4.00 -4.02 18.89
N ASP A 43 -4.34 -4.57 20.06
CA ASP A 43 -4.95 -5.90 20.13
C ASP A 43 -6.35 -5.92 19.50
N ALA A 44 -7.12 -4.85 19.67
CA ALA A 44 -8.43 -4.73 19.04
C ALA A 44 -8.32 -4.70 17.52
N VAL A 45 -7.33 -3.99 16.99
CA VAL A 45 -7.11 -3.90 15.54
C VAL A 45 -6.59 -5.22 14.98
N VAL A 46 -5.74 -5.93 15.69
CA VAL A 46 -5.27 -7.25 15.28
C VAL A 46 -6.46 -8.21 15.13
N ASP A 47 -7.35 -8.26 16.11
CA ASP A 47 -8.54 -9.10 16.06
C ASP A 47 -9.49 -8.69 14.94
N GLN A 48 -9.74 -7.39 14.80
CA GLN A 48 -10.58 -6.87 13.73
C GLN A 48 -10.03 -7.20 12.36
N GLY A 49 -8.73 -7.00 12.17
CA GLY A 49 -8.05 -7.32 10.92
C GLY A 49 -8.17 -8.78 10.54
N GLN A 50 -8.06 -9.68 11.52
CA GLN A 50 -8.24 -11.11 11.29
C GLN A 50 -9.66 -11.42 10.82
N ARG A 51 -10.67 -10.89 11.50
CA ARG A 51 -12.06 -11.12 11.13
C ARG A 51 -12.38 -10.56 9.75
N GLU A 52 -11.92 -9.35 9.45
CA GLU A 52 -12.16 -8.71 8.17
C GLU A 52 -11.47 -9.44 7.03
N ASN A 53 -10.24 -9.86 7.24
CA ASN A 53 -9.50 -10.62 6.24
C ASN A 53 -10.16 -11.97 5.95
N ALA A 54 -10.57 -12.70 7.00
CA ALA A 54 -11.25 -13.99 6.85
C ALA A 54 -12.59 -13.86 6.14
N ALA A 55 -13.30 -12.76 6.34
CA ALA A 55 -14.60 -12.51 5.73
C ALA A 55 -14.51 -11.87 4.33
N GLY A 56 -13.31 -11.49 3.88
CA GLY A 56 -13.15 -10.73 2.65
C GLY A 56 -13.81 -9.35 2.71
N TYR A 57 -13.85 -8.76 3.89
CA TYR A 57 -14.53 -7.50 4.13
C TYR A 57 -13.84 -6.33 3.43
N CYS A 58 -14.65 -5.47 2.81
CA CYS A 58 -14.18 -4.27 2.13
C CYS A 58 -14.73 -3.04 2.86
N PRO A 59 -13.96 -2.42 3.78
CA PRO A 59 -14.43 -1.22 4.48
C PRO A 59 -14.66 -0.07 3.50
N ALA A 60 -15.67 0.75 3.78
CA ALA A 60 -15.93 1.94 2.97
C ALA A 60 -14.78 2.92 3.10
N LEU A 61 -14.38 3.51 1.99
CA LEU A 61 -13.28 4.48 1.92
C LEU A 61 -13.79 5.90 1.77
N LYS A 62 -13.05 6.85 2.34
CA LYS A 62 -13.25 8.25 2.04
C LYS A 62 -12.90 8.50 0.57
N PRO A 63 -13.53 9.50 -0.09
CA PRO A 63 -13.19 9.83 -1.46
C PRO A 63 -11.70 10.16 -1.61
N LEU A 64 -11.09 9.70 -2.70
CA LEU A 64 -9.71 10.07 -3.01
C LEU A 64 -9.63 11.55 -3.39
N SER A 65 -8.52 12.19 -3.01
CA SER A 65 -8.26 13.58 -3.34
C SER A 65 -7.71 13.75 -4.76
N VAL A 66 -7.53 12.66 -5.50
CA VAL A 66 -6.92 12.65 -6.83
C VAL A 66 -7.77 11.86 -7.81
N ASN A 67 -7.61 12.15 -9.10
CA ASN A 67 -8.26 11.42 -10.18
C ASN A 67 -7.26 10.43 -10.80
N LEU A 68 -7.52 9.13 -10.64
CA LEU A 68 -6.62 8.08 -11.13
C LEU A 68 -6.38 8.16 -12.65
N ALA A 69 -7.36 8.66 -13.40
CA ALA A 69 -7.24 8.74 -14.85
C ALA A 69 -6.09 9.63 -15.32
N GLU A 70 -5.59 10.52 -14.46
CA GLU A 70 -4.50 11.43 -14.78
C GLU A 70 -3.11 10.82 -14.64
N TYR A 71 -3.03 9.56 -14.19
CA TYR A 71 -1.75 8.93 -13.88
C TYR A 71 -1.52 7.67 -14.68
N ASP A 72 -0.29 7.50 -15.17
CA ASP A 72 0.14 6.31 -15.91
C ASP A 72 0.80 5.29 -14.99
N THR A 73 1.47 5.76 -13.94
CA THR A 73 2.22 4.95 -12.99
C THR A 73 1.64 5.14 -11.60
N ILE A 74 1.31 4.04 -10.95
CA ILE A 74 0.76 4.05 -9.59
C ILE A 74 1.67 3.23 -8.69
N VAL A 75 2.10 3.84 -7.58
CA VAL A 75 2.81 3.16 -6.51
C VAL A 75 1.80 2.90 -5.40
N LEU A 76 1.63 1.65 -5.01
CA LEU A 76 0.67 1.25 -3.98
C LEU A 76 1.42 0.77 -2.74
N GLY A 77 1.06 1.29 -1.57
CA GLY A 77 1.66 0.89 -0.31
C GLY A 77 0.64 0.48 0.72
N SER A 78 0.90 -0.61 1.43
CA SER A 78 0.05 -1.14 2.48
C SER A 78 0.87 -1.85 3.54
N PRO A 79 0.45 -1.81 4.82
CA PRO A 79 0.99 -2.74 5.80
C PRO A 79 0.51 -4.16 5.48
N VAL A 80 1.26 -5.14 5.96
CA VAL A 80 0.83 -6.54 5.90
C VAL A 80 -0.06 -6.83 7.11
N TRP A 81 -1.31 -7.15 6.84
CA TRP A 81 -2.27 -7.57 7.86
C TRP A 81 -2.73 -8.97 7.55
N TRP A 82 -2.40 -9.91 8.44
CA TRP A 82 -2.79 -11.32 8.28
C TRP A 82 -2.44 -11.86 6.90
N TYR A 83 -1.14 -11.75 6.59
CA TYR A 83 -0.48 -12.34 5.41
C TYR A 83 -0.78 -11.67 4.07
N THR A 84 -1.57 -10.59 4.06
CA THR A 84 -1.90 -9.87 2.83
C THR A 84 -1.99 -8.35 3.10
N PHE A 85 -2.35 -7.58 2.08
CA PHE A 85 -2.54 -6.13 2.26
C PHE A 85 -3.76 -5.85 3.15
N ALA A 86 -3.79 -4.66 3.73
CA ALA A 86 -4.86 -4.25 4.63
C ALA A 86 -6.22 -4.19 3.91
N PRO A 87 -7.34 -4.40 4.65
CA PRO A 87 -8.68 -4.34 4.06
C PRO A 87 -8.99 -3.05 3.30
N ALA A 88 -8.47 -1.90 3.75
CA ALA A 88 -8.62 -0.64 3.02
C ALA A 88 -8.05 -0.71 1.61
N MET A 89 -6.89 -1.35 1.45
CA MET A 89 -6.29 -1.55 0.14
C MET A 89 -7.13 -2.53 -0.70
N HIS A 90 -7.71 -3.56 -0.07
CA HIS A 90 -8.60 -4.50 -0.75
C HIS A 90 -9.80 -3.74 -1.36
N THR A 91 -10.42 -2.85 -0.59
CA THR A 91 -11.52 -2.01 -1.09
C THR A 91 -11.08 -1.18 -2.29
N PHE A 92 -9.93 -0.51 -2.18
CA PHE A 92 -9.39 0.31 -3.27
C PHE A 92 -9.19 -0.51 -4.54
N LEU A 93 -8.56 -1.67 -4.42
CA LEU A 93 -8.24 -2.52 -5.58
C LEU A 93 -9.50 -3.08 -6.26
N LYS A 94 -10.58 -3.28 -5.50
CA LYS A 94 -11.86 -3.70 -6.06
C LYS A 94 -12.56 -2.59 -6.84
N GLN A 95 -12.38 -1.34 -6.40
CA GLN A 95 -13.10 -0.20 -6.98
C GLN A 95 -12.33 0.49 -8.10
N ALA A 96 -11.00 0.41 -8.07
CA ALA A 96 -10.14 1.15 -8.99
C ALA A 96 -10.01 0.46 -10.35
N ASP A 97 -10.02 1.26 -11.41
CA ASP A 97 -9.66 0.78 -12.74
C ASP A 97 -8.19 1.13 -12.99
N LEU A 98 -7.35 0.11 -12.96
CA LEU A 98 -5.91 0.24 -13.18
C LEU A 98 -5.47 -0.25 -14.57
N THR A 99 -6.43 -0.51 -15.45
CA THR A 99 -6.15 -1.01 -16.79
C THR A 99 -5.20 -0.09 -17.55
N GLY A 100 -4.17 -0.68 -18.14
CA GLY A 100 -3.18 0.04 -18.94
C GLY A 100 -2.13 0.78 -18.12
N LYS A 101 -2.23 0.77 -16.80
CA LYS A 101 -1.26 1.46 -15.94
C LYS A 101 -0.12 0.54 -15.55
N THR A 102 1.01 1.14 -15.16
CA THR A 102 2.13 0.42 -14.55
C THR A 102 2.03 0.55 -13.04
N VAL A 103 2.08 -0.56 -12.32
CA VAL A 103 1.91 -0.59 -10.87
C VAL A 103 3.17 -1.13 -10.19
N TYR A 104 3.60 -0.42 -9.16
CA TYR A 104 4.66 -0.83 -8.25
C TYR A 104 4.07 -0.91 -6.85
N ALA A 105 4.21 -2.05 -6.17
CA ALA A 105 3.66 -2.23 -4.83
C ALA A 105 4.75 -2.39 -3.80
N PHE A 106 4.57 -1.78 -2.64
CA PHE A 106 5.42 -2.05 -1.48
C PHE A 106 4.57 -2.41 -0.28
N ALA A 107 5.14 -3.25 0.60
CA ALA A 107 4.44 -3.74 1.78
C ALA A 107 5.33 -3.59 3.00
N THR A 108 4.83 -2.91 4.04
CA THR A 108 5.54 -2.79 5.31
C THR A 108 5.16 -3.95 6.21
N ASN A 109 6.14 -4.55 6.86
CA ASN A 109 5.93 -5.77 7.64
C ASN A 109 6.90 -5.85 8.82
N GLY A 110 6.58 -6.73 9.78
CA GLY A 110 7.42 -6.97 10.95
C GLY A 110 8.39 -8.14 10.81
N GLY A 111 8.56 -8.67 9.60
CA GLY A 111 9.45 -9.79 9.32
C GLY A 111 8.84 -10.86 8.44
N TRP A 112 7.57 -10.76 8.10
CA TRP A 112 6.88 -11.71 7.24
C TRP A 112 5.92 -11.00 6.29
N LEU A 113 6.19 -11.13 5.00
CA LEU A 113 5.36 -10.55 3.93
C LEU A 113 4.08 -11.35 3.65
N GLY A 114 4.04 -12.62 4.03
CA GLY A 114 2.96 -13.49 3.60
C GLY A 114 2.92 -13.56 2.07
N HIS A 115 1.71 -13.45 1.53
CA HIS A 115 1.51 -13.45 0.08
C HIS A 115 1.10 -12.08 -0.46
N THR A 116 1.45 -11.00 0.26
CA THR A 116 0.99 -9.64 -0.03
C THR A 116 1.38 -9.17 -1.44
N LEU A 117 2.64 -9.32 -1.83
CA LEU A 117 3.09 -8.84 -3.14
C LEU A 117 2.45 -9.64 -4.28
N ARG A 118 2.28 -10.94 -4.10
CA ARG A 118 1.57 -11.79 -5.06
C ARG A 118 0.11 -11.37 -5.18
N ASP A 119 -0.52 -11.03 -4.06
CA ASP A 119 -1.92 -10.60 -4.05
C ASP A 119 -2.11 -9.27 -4.76
N PHE A 120 -1.16 -8.34 -4.61
CA PHE A 120 -1.18 -7.09 -5.37
C PHE A 120 -1.14 -7.38 -6.87
N ALA A 121 -0.24 -8.25 -7.31
CA ALA A 121 -0.13 -8.59 -8.73
C ALA A 121 -1.43 -9.20 -9.27
N ALA A 122 -2.07 -10.07 -8.49
CA ALA A 122 -3.32 -10.71 -8.88
C ALA A 122 -4.50 -9.75 -8.90
N ALA A 123 -4.51 -8.77 -8.00
CA ALA A 123 -5.63 -7.83 -7.84
C ALA A 123 -5.60 -6.68 -8.86
N CYS A 124 -4.45 -6.32 -9.37
CA CYS A 124 -4.29 -5.21 -10.33
C CYS A 124 -4.54 -5.69 -11.77
N LYS A 125 -5.77 -6.11 -12.03
CA LYS A 125 -6.15 -6.66 -13.34
C LYS A 125 -6.00 -5.62 -14.44
N GLY A 126 -5.43 -6.05 -15.57
CA GLY A 126 -5.23 -5.17 -16.72
C GLY A 126 -4.05 -4.22 -16.61
N ALA A 127 -3.39 -4.17 -15.46
CA ALA A 127 -2.19 -3.37 -15.27
C ALA A 127 -0.92 -4.21 -15.47
N THR A 128 0.19 -3.53 -15.74
CA THR A 128 1.52 -4.14 -15.72
C THR A 128 2.08 -3.98 -14.32
N VAL A 129 2.19 -5.06 -13.56
CA VAL A 129 2.69 -5.03 -12.20
C VAL A 129 4.18 -5.37 -12.20
N LYS A 130 5.00 -4.44 -11.75
CA LYS A 130 6.44 -4.60 -11.65
C LYS A 130 6.83 -5.28 -10.34
N PRO A 131 8.07 -5.78 -10.21
CA PRO A 131 8.51 -6.38 -8.94
C PRO A 131 8.32 -5.44 -7.77
N GLY A 132 7.71 -5.95 -6.70
CA GLY A 132 7.41 -5.18 -5.50
C GLY A 132 8.55 -5.16 -4.50
N LEU A 133 8.33 -4.41 -3.41
CA LEU A 133 9.31 -4.26 -2.34
C LEU A 133 8.69 -4.60 -0.99
N GLY A 134 9.33 -5.47 -0.23
CA GLY A 134 9.02 -5.66 1.18
C GLY A 134 9.90 -4.74 2.02
N VAL A 135 9.29 -4.01 2.94
CA VAL A 135 10.01 -3.10 3.85
C VAL A 135 9.78 -3.55 5.28
N ARG A 136 10.85 -3.94 5.96
CA ARG A 136 10.76 -4.47 7.31
C ARG A 136 10.94 -3.38 8.35
N PHE A 137 10.05 -3.38 9.33
CA PHE A 137 10.12 -2.58 10.55
C PHE A 137 10.16 -3.50 11.76
N ASP A 138 10.81 -3.03 12.81
CA ASP A 138 10.72 -3.59 14.14
C ASP A 138 9.99 -2.54 14.98
N GLU A 139 8.70 -2.73 15.20
CA GLU A 139 7.78 -1.69 15.68
C GLU A 139 7.88 -0.45 14.78
N ALA A 140 8.37 0.68 15.28
CA ALA A 140 8.54 1.91 14.50
C ALA A 140 9.96 2.07 13.94
N THR A 141 10.85 1.11 14.19
CA THR A 141 12.23 1.17 13.75
C THR A 141 12.38 0.54 12.36
N LEU A 142 12.77 1.34 11.39
CA LEU A 142 13.02 0.86 10.03
C LEU A 142 14.25 -0.05 10.01
N ARG A 143 14.09 -1.28 9.54
CA ARG A 143 15.17 -2.27 9.42
C ARG A 143 15.69 -2.40 8.00
N THR A 144 14.82 -2.30 7.00
CA THR A 144 15.27 -2.24 5.61
C THR A 144 16.06 -0.97 5.39
N PRO A 145 17.28 -1.03 4.83
CA PRO A 145 18.07 0.19 4.60
C PRO A 145 17.35 1.18 3.68
N GLU A 146 17.39 2.45 4.03
CA GLU A 146 16.79 3.50 3.19
C GLU A 146 17.35 3.49 1.76
N ALA A 147 18.63 3.17 1.62
CA ALA A 147 19.27 3.06 0.31
C ALA A 147 18.63 2.00 -0.58
N GLU A 148 18.14 0.90 0.01
CA GLU A 148 17.43 -0.15 -0.72
C GLU A 148 16.07 0.35 -1.22
N ILE A 149 15.35 1.07 -0.36
CA ILE A 149 14.06 1.67 -0.73
C ILE A 149 14.27 2.69 -1.85
N GLN A 150 15.28 3.54 -1.72
CA GLN A 150 15.61 4.55 -2.73
C GLN A 150 16.00 3.90 -4.07
N ARG A 151 16.76 2.83 -4.03
CA ARG A 151 17.17 2.10 -5.25
C ARG A 151 15.95 1.53 -5.98
N TRP A 152 15.04 0.92 -5.24
CA TRP A 152 13.80 0.42 -5.81
C TRP A 152 12.96 1.56 -6.39
N ALA A 153 12.84 2.67 -5.66
CA ALA A 153 12.06 3.82 -6.11
C ALA A 153 12.63 4.43 -7.39
N LYS A 154 13.95 4.53 -7.50
CA LYS A 154 14.62 5.11 -8.69
C LYS A 154 14.36 4.29 -9.96
N ALA A 155 14.01 3.03 -9.84
CA ALA A 155 13.65 2.19 -10.98
C ALA A 155 12.21 2.43 -11.46
N ILE A 156 11.42 3.19 -10.74
CA ILE A 156 10.03 3.49 -11.10
C ILE A 156 10.01 4.48 -12.28
N ARG A 157 9.27 4.08 -13.36
CA ARG A 157 9.17 4.86 -14.59
C ARG A 157 7.70 5.18 -14.88
#